data_5f51aec6471f1fb0d0238671ad4c8571
#
_entry.id   5f51aec6471f1fb0d0238671ad4c8571
#
_cell.length_a   1.000
_cell.length_b   1.000
_cell.length_c   1.000
_cell.angle_alpha   90.00
_cell.angle_beta   90.00
_cell.angle_gamma   90.00
#
_symmetry.space_group_name_H-M   'P 1'
#
loop_
_entity.id
_entity.type
_entity.pdbx_description
1 polymer ?
#
loop_
_entity_poly.entity_id
_entity_poly.type
_entity_poly.pdbx_seq_one_letter_code
_entity_poly.pdbx_strand_id
1 'polypeptide(L)'
;EHFRPGHVRHQVVVGPKFLYALFNPQDQLHPVSRAFMTFVRDGDLPYRRLIVNDHIVDEAATRLKKQASMRNAASFLTTLDESTVYQFEPISEDVFDAAKATFVEWTDLDASFTDFVVAAHMDELEVDHVLTYDRHYDAFDVTTLPYRNQD
;
A
#
# COMPACT_ATOMS: atom_id res chain seq x y z
N GLU A 1 16.84 5.04 -17.84
CA GLU A 1 16.66 4.78 -16.53
C GLU A 1 17.50 5.63 -15.63
N HIS A 2 16.91 6.14 -14.72
CA HIS A 2 17.52 7.15 -13.99
C HIS A 2 17.58 6.80 -12.58
N PHE A 3 18.57 6.06 -12.22
CA PHE A 3 18.78 5.80 -10.83
C PHE A 3 19.28 7.06 -10.17
N ARG A 4 18.63 7.47 -9.12
CA ARG A 4 19.07 8.59 -8.31
C ARG A 4 19.49 8.06 -6.97
N PRO A 5 20.74 8.25 -6.58
CA PRO A 5 21.18 7.75 -5.28
C PRO A 5 20.32 8.31 -4.16
N GLY A 6 19.90 7.43 -3.27
CA GLY A 6 19.06 7.81 -2.16
C GLY A 6 17.62 8.07 -2.51
N HIS A 7 17.26 7.91 -3.78
CA HIS A 7 15.92 8.22 -4.26
C HIS A 7 15.06 6.99 -4.10
N VAL A 8 13.88 7.18 -3.75
CA VAL A 8 12.71 6.34 -3.64
C VAL A 8 12.83 4.84 -3.57
N ARG A 9 13.95 4.27 -3.88
CA ARG A 9 14.10 2.84 -3.78
C ARG A 9 14.03 2.35 -2.35
N HIS A 10 14.08 3.27 -1.39
CA HIS A 10 13.93 2.92 0.01
C HIS A 10 12.50 3.00 0.48
N GLN A 11 11.59 3.47 -0.36
CA GLN A 11 10.22 3.73 0.03
C GLN A 11 9.25 2.99 -0.85
N VAL A 12 8.21 2.47 -0.24
CA VAL A 12 7.13 1.81 -0.95
C VAL A 12 5.84 2.10 -0.18
N VAL A 13 4.76 2.37 -0.92
CA VAL A 13 3.46 2.54 -0.29
C VAL A 13 2.82 1.16 -0.17
N VAL A 14 2.18 0.91 0.97
CA VAL A 14 1.56 -0.39 1.23
C VAL A 14 0.05 -0.25 1.11
N GLY A 15 -0.52 -0.91 0.12
CA GLY A 15 -1.95 -0.82 -0.13
C GLY A 15 -2.79 -1.64 0.84
N PRO A 16 -4.09 -1.34 0.90
CA PRO A 16 -4.94 -2.00 1.90
C PRO A 16 -5.11 -3.49 1.68
N LYS A 17 -5.10 -3.96 0.44
CA LYS A 17 -5.25 -5.41 0.20
C LYS A 17 -4.04 -6.19 0.64
N PHE A 18 -2.84 -5.62 0.48
CA PHE A 18 -1.64 -6.27 0.98
C PHE A 18 -1.67 -6.33 2.51
N LEU A 19 -2.05 -5.23 3.15
CA LEU A 19 -2.13 -5.20 4.61
C LEU A 19 -3.17 -6.18 5.13
N TYR A 20 -4.31 -6.26 4.46
CA TYR A 20 -5.32 -7.21 4.85
C TYR A 20 -4.76 -8.65 4.82
N ALA A 21 -4.07 -9.00 3.74
CA ALA A 21 -3.50 -10.34 3.64
C ALA A 21 -2.42 -10.57 4.69
N LEU A 22 -1.62 -9.55 4.96
CA LEU A 22 -0.53 -9.67 5.91
C LEU A 22 -1.04 -9.89 7.34
N PHE A 23 -2.14 -9.25 7.70
CA PHE A 23 -2.66 -9.31 9.06
C PHE A 23 -3.84 -10.26 9.22
N ASN A 24 -4.17 -11.02 8.18
CA ASN A 24 -5.19 -12.06 8.27
C ASN A 24 -4.57 -13.42 7.96
N PRO A 25 -4.24 -14.20 9.00
CA PRO A 25 -3.58 -15.49 8.78
C PRO A 25 -4.41 -16.49 7.97
N GLN A 26 -5.72 -16.25 7.83
CA GLN A 26 -6.58 -17.15 7.05
C GLN A 26 -6.63 -16.78 5.57
N ASP A 27 -6.03 -15.68 5.18
CA ASP A 27 -6.06 -15.25 3.78
C ASP A 27 -5.10 -16.08 2.95
N GLN A 28 -5.51 -16.40 1.72
CA GLN A 28 -4.69 -17.21 0.81
C GLN A 28 -3.33 -16.55 0.54
N LEU A 29 -3.30 -15.24 0.55
CA LEU A 29 -2.07 -14.50 0.22
C LEU A 29 -1.25 -14.16 1.45
N HIS A 30 -1.66 -14.65 2.62
CA HIS A 30 -0.92 -14.40 3.84
C HIS A 30 0.53 -14.92 3.77
N PRO A 31 0.77 -16.15 3.31
CA PRO A 31 2.16 -16.65 3.27
C PRO A 31 3.06 -15.82 2.36
N VAL A 32 2.55 -15.40 1.22
CA VAL A 32 3.33 -14.58 0.29
C VAL A 32 3.64 -13.23 0.91
N SER A 33 2.64 -12.63 1.57
CA SER A 33 2.82 -11.33 2.21
C SER A 33 3.83 -11.42 3.34
N ARG A 34 3.76 -12.49 4.15
CA ARG A 34 4.72 -12.70 5.22
C ARG A 34 6.12 -12.89 4.70
N ALA A 35 6.26 -13.66 3.61
CA ALA A 35 7.57 -13.88 3.01
C ALA A 35 8.17 -12.57 2.51
N PHE A 36 7.35 -11.73 1.87
CA PHE A 36 7.83 -10.44 1.39
C PHE A 36 8.35 -9.60 2.55
N MET A 37 7.60 -9.55 3.64
CA MET A 37 8.01 -8.75 4.80
C MET A 37 9.28 -9.31 5.44
N THR A 38 9.45 -10.62 5.39
CA THR A 38 10.69 -11.21 5.90
C THR A 38 11.88 -10.75 5.08
N PHE A 39 11.75 -10.71 3.75
CA PHE A 39 12.82 -10.21 2.91
C PHE A 39 13.12 -8.73 3.18
N VAL A 40 12.09 -7.94 3.44
CA VAL A 40 12.30 -6.54 3.79
C VAL A 40 13.06 -6.44 5.11
N ARG A 41 12.61 -7.18 6.11
CA ARG A 41 13.22 -7.12 7.44
C ARG A 41 14.67 -7.56 7.42
N ASP A 42 14.97 -8.58 6.61
CA ASP A 42 16.31 -9.15 6.56
C ASP A 42 17.25 -8.36 5.66
N GLY A 43 16.76 -7.33 4.99
CA GLY A 43 17.59 -6.49 4.14
C GLY A 43 17.79 -7.03 2.73
N ASP A 44 17.06 -8.09 2.35
CA ASP A 44 17.18 -8.67 1.01
C ASP A 44 16.50 -7.81 -0.04
N LEU A 45 15.61 -6.92 0.37
CA LEU A 45 14.98 -5.96 -0.51
C LEU A 45 15.35 -4.56 -0.03
N PRO A 46 15.38 -3.59 -0.93
CA PRO A 46 15.90 -2.28 -0.60
C PRO A 46 14.94 -1.36 0.15
N TYR A 47 13.76 -1.85 0.50
CA TYR A 47 12.76 -0.99 1.11
C TYR A 47 13.02 -0.85 2.59
N ARG A 48 13.10 0.39 3.06
CA ARG A 48 13.31 0.68 4.47
C ARG A 48 12.17 1.44 5.08
N ARG A 49 11.29 1.98 4.25
CA ARG A 49 10.14 2.75 4.71
C ARG A 49 8.89 2.23 4.02
N LEU A 50 7.96 1.77 4.81
CA LEU A 50 6.69 1.29 4.32
C LEU A 50 5.66 2.36 4.65
N ILE A 51 5.20 3.06 3.64
CA ILE A 51 4.35 4.23 3.82
C ILE A 51 2.90 3.79 3.80
N VAL A 52 2.13 4.23 4.79
CA VAL A 52 0.69 4.06 4.83
C VAL A 52 0.06 5.43 5.05
N ASN A 53 -1.12 5.64 4.50
CA ASN A 53 -1.83 6.89 4.74
C ASN A 53 -3.15 6.61 5.43
N ASP A 54 -3.86 7.68 5.78
CA ASP A 54 -5.11 7.60 6.53
C ASP A 54 -6.18 6.80 5.79
N HIS A 55 -6.27 6.94 4.47
CA HIS A 55 -7.25 6.18 3.69
C HIS A 55 -6.92 4.69 3.67
N ILE A 56 -5.64 4.36 3.56
CA ILE A 56 -5.19 2.98 3.58
C ILE A 56 -5.49 2.36 4.93
N VAL A 57 -5.17 3.07 6.00
CA VAL A 57 -5.39 2.56 7.35
C VAL A 57 -6.88 2.34 7.60
N ASP A 58 -7.69 3.30 7.19
CA ASP A 58 -9.14 3.21 7.36
C ASP A 58 -9.69 1.96 6.67
N GLU A 59 -9.33 1.78 5.41
CA GLU A 59 -9.86 0.65 4.66
C GLU A 59 -9.35 -0.68 5.20
N ALA A 60 -8.06 -0.77 5.49
CA ALA A 60 -7.48 -2.02 5.98
C ALA A 60 -8.03 -2.41 7.34
N ALA A 61 -8.11 -1.45 8.26
CA ALA A 61 -8.61 -1.74 9.60
C ALA A 61 -10.08 -2.16 9.56
N THR A 62 -10.88 -1.47 8.78
CA THR A 62 -12.29 -1.79 8.67
C THR A 62 -12.49 -3.18 8.08
N ARG A 63 -11.75 -3.50 7.03
CA ARG A 63 -11.86 -4.80 6.39
C ARG A 63 -11.42 -5.92 7.31
N LEU A 64 -10.31 -5.71 8.03
CA LEU A 64 -9.85 -6.71 8.99
C LEU A 64 -10.91 -6.97 10.06
N LYS A 65 -11.51 -5.92 10.60
CA LYS A 65 -12.53 -6.10 11.62
C LYS A 65 -13.73 -6.86 11.09
N LYS A 66 -14.17 -6.54 9.87
CA LYS A 66 -15.39 -7.11 9.33
C LYS A 66 -15.20 -8.51 8.77
N GLN A 67 -14.07 -8.78 8.14
CA GLN A 67 -13.89 -10.03 7.42
C GLN A 67 -12.92 -10.98 8.09
N ALA A 68 -12.15 -10.54 9.05
CA ALA A 68 -11.25 -11.40 9.81
C ALA A 68 -11.65 -11.40 11.28
N SER A 69 -11.12 -10.46 12.06
CA SER A 69 -11.48 -10.35 13.46
C SER A 69 -11.04 -9.01 14.00
N MET A 70 -11.67 -8.59 15.11
CA MET A 70 -11.21 -7.40 15.80
C MET A 70 -9.78 -7.56 16.30
N ARG A 71 -9.41 -8.79 16.71
CA ARG A 71 -8.04 -9.02 17.17
C ARG A 71 -7.04 -8.69 16.05
N ASN A 72 -7.34 -9.12 14.83
CA ASN A 72 -6.42 -8.85 13.71
C ASN A 72 -6.37 -7.35 13.39
N ALA A 73 -7.50 -6.68 13.45
CA ALA A 73 -7.52 -5.23 13.22
C ALA A 73 -6.72 -4.50 14.29
N ALA A 74 -6.86 -4.90 15.55
CA ALA A 74 -6.12 -4.28 16.64
C ALA A 74 -4.62 -4.54 16.49
N SER A 75 -4.25 -5.76 16.09
CA SER A 75 -2.85 -6.09 15.87
C SER A 75 -2.24 -5.21 14.79
N PHE A 76 -3.00 -4.98 13.71
CA PHE A 76 -2.54 -4.09 12.65
C PHE A 76 -2.26 -2.68 13.18
N LEU A 77 -3.22 -2.12 13.90
CA LEU A 77 -3.07 -0.75 14.39
C LEU A 77 -1.95 -0.64 15.42
N THR A 78 -1.80 -1.63 16.29
CA THR A 78 -0.72 -1.65 17.25
C THR A 78 0.63 -1.72 16.55
N THR A 79 0.73 -2.56 15.51
CA THR A 79 1.97 -2.68 14.76
C THR A 79 2.35 -1.35 14.12
N LEU A 80 1.38 -0.62 13.58
CA LEU A 80 1.68 0.69 13.01
C LEU A 80 2.25 1.64 14.05
N ASP A 81 1.69 1.61 15.26
CA ASP A 81 2.15 2.52 16.30
C ASP A 81 3.54 2.19 16.81
N GLU A 82 3.90 0.91 16.82
CA GLU A 82 5.13 0.48 17.46
C GLU A 82 6.28 0.23 16.50
N SER A 83 5.99 0.13 15.21
CA SER A 83 7.00 -0.22 14.23
C SER A 83 7.85 1.00 13.87
N THR A 84 9.13 0.74 13.62
CA THR A 84 10.01 1.76 13.08
C THR A 84 10.10 1.67 11.56
N VAL A 85 9.46 0.67 10.96
CA VAL A 85 9.50 0.47 9.51
C VAL A 85 8.30 1.13 8.84
N TYR A 86 7.12 1.00 9.44
CA TYR A 86 5.92 1.64 8.89
C TYR A 86 5.95 3.13 9.21
N GLN A 87 5.66 3.93 8.20
CA GLN A 87 5.63 5.38 8.35
C GLN A 87 4.26 5.89 7.92
N PHE A 88 3.58 6.53 8.87
CA PHE A 88 2.26 7.09 8.58
C PHE A 88 2.41 8.48 7.99
N GLU A 89 1.83 8.66 6.79
CA GLU A 89 1.85 9.94 6.09
C GLU A 89 0.43 10.28 5.72
N PRO A 90 -0.24 11.15 6.48
CA PRO A 90 -1.59 11.55 6.10
C PRO A 90 -1.57 12.30 4.78
N ILE A 91 -2.63 12.17 4.01
CA ILE A 91 -2.69 12.84 2.72
C ILE A 91 -2.90 14.33 2.92
N SER A 92 -2.39 15.11 1.97
CA SER A 92 -2.61 16.54 1.96
C SER A 92 -3.93 16.87 1.27
N GLU A 93 -4.36 18.11 1.40
CA GLU A 93 -5.53 18.58 0.70
C GLU A 93 -5.31 18.52 -0.81
N ASP A 94 -4.10 18.79 -1.27
CA ASP A 94 -3.79 18.74 -2.69
C ASP A 94 -3.92 17.30 -3.23
N VAL A 95 -3.50 16.31 -2.46
CA VAL A 95 -3.67 14.92 -2.84
C VAL A 95 -5.15 14.56 -2.95
N PHE A 96 -5.93 15.00 -1.97
CA PHE A 96 -7.36 14.71 -1.99
C PHE A 96 -8.02 15.34 -3.22
N ASP A 97 -7.68 16.58 -3.52
CA ASP A 97 -8.25 17.28 -4.68
C ASP A 97 -7.84 16.59 -5.99
N ALA A 98 -6.59 16.18 -6.09
CA ALA A 98 -6.11 15.48 -7.30
C ALA A 98 -6.84 14.14 -7.46
N ALA A 99 -7.05 13.41 -6.36
CA ALA A 99 -7.76 12.14 -6.41
C ALA A 99 -9.19 12.34 -6.88
N LYS A 100 -9.87 13.37 -6.38
CA LYS A 100 -11.23 13.65 -6.82
C LYS A 100 -11.30 13.93 -8.32
N ALA A 101 -10.35 14.69 -8.82
CA ALA A 101 -10.34 15.07 -10.24
C ALA A 101 -10.19 13.84 -11.13
N THR A 102 -9.25 12.97 -10.83
CA THR A 102 -9.04 11.79 -11.66
C THR A 102 -10.15 10.75 -11.46
N PHE A 103 -10.68 10.66 -10.26
CA PHE A 103 -11.75 9.69 -9.98
C PHE A 103 -12.95 9.94 -10.89
N VAL A 104 -13.34 11.20 -11.06
CA VAL A 104 -14.50 11.52 -11.89
C VAL A 104 -14.17 11.51 -13.37
N GLU A 105 -12.90 11.65 -13.73
CA GLU A 105 -12.48 11.67 -15.10
C GLU A 105 -12.29 10.27 -15.68
N TRP A 106 -11.74 9.34 -14.89
CA TRP A 106 -11.40 8.00 -15.36
C TRP A 106 -12.56 7.06 -15.11
N THR A 107 -13.63 7.24 -15.87
CA THR A 107 -14.89 6.54 -15.61
C THR A 107 -14.83 5.07 -15.97
N ASP A 108 -13.89 4.66 -16.81
CA ASP A 108 -13.82 3.26 -17.24
C ASP A 108 -12.97 2.39 -16.31
N LEU A 109 -12.30 2.99 -15.35
CA LEU A 109 -11.45 2.24 -14.44
C LEU A 109 -12.24 1.84 -13.19
N ASP A 110 -12.34 0.55 -12.95
CA ASP A 110 -13.10 0.04 -11.81
C ASP A 110 -12.21 0.00 -10.57
N ALA A 111 -11.71 1.14 -10.17
CA ALA A 111 -10.88 1.29 -8.98
C ALA A 111 -11.65 2.09 -7.94
N SER A 112 -11.35 1.83 -6.68
CA SER A 112 -12.00 2.54 -5.58
C SER A 112 -11.43 3.95 -5.44
N PHE A 113 -12.16 4.79 -4.72
CA PHE A 113 -11.64 6.11 -4.43
C PHE A 113 -10.31 6.04 -3.68
N THR A 114 -10.17 5.08 -2.77
CA THR A 114 -8.90 4.87 -2.07
C THR A 114 -7.77 4.62 -3.04
N ASP A 115 -8.02 3.84 -4.11
CA ASP A 115 -6.96 3.59 -5.11
C ASP A 115 -6.50 4.89 -5.75
N PHE A 116 -7.44 5.78 -6.08
CA PHE A 116 -7.09 7.08 -6.66
C PHE A 116 -6.34 7.95 -5.66
N VAL A 117 -6.72 7.88 -4.38
CA VAL A 117 -6.00 8.62 -3.35
C VAL A 117 -4.57 8.12 -3.22
N VAL A 118 -4.40 6.80 -3.23
CA VAL A 118 -3.06 6.23 -3.10
C VAL A 118 -2.20 6.64 -4.29
N ALA A 119 -2.76 6.58 -5.50
CA ALA A 119 -2.00 6.97 -6.70
C ALA A 119 -1.58 8.43 -6.65
N ALA A 120 -2.49 9.31 -6.24
CA ALA A 120 -2.18 10.74 -6.15
C ALA A 120 -1.14 10.99 -5.05
N HIS A 121 -1.23 10.27 -3.95
CA HIS A 121 -0.28 10.41 -2.85
C HIS A 121 1.11 9.95 -3.27
N MET A 122 1.18 8.84 -4.01
CA MET A 122 2.45 8.35 -4.52
C MET A 122 3.11 9.39 -5.42
N ASP A 123 2.31 10.05 -6.25
CA ASP A 123 2.83 11.09 -7.13
C ASP A 123 3.40 12.25 -6.33
N GLU A 124 2.70 12.70 -5.30
CA GLU A 124 3.19 13.79 -4.47
C GLU A 124 4.47 13.41 -3.74
N LEU A 125 4.55 12.18 -3.25
CA LEU A 125 5.71 11.70 -2.51
C LEU A 125 6.86 11.30 -3.42
N GLU A 126 6.62 11.23 -4.74
CA GLU A 126 7.59 10.74 -5.70
C GLU A 126 8.03 9.32 -5.38
N VAL A 127 7.06 8.50 -5.01
CA VAL A 127 7.25 7.08 -4.76
C VAL A 127 6.50 6.32 -5.84
N ASP A 128 7.18 5.44 -6.56
CA ASP A 128 6.56 4.76 -7.69
C ASP A 128 6.38 3.26 -7.48
N HIS A 129 6.57 2.77 -6.26
CA HIS A 129 6.35 1.36 -5.95
C HIS A 129 5.25 1.22 -4.91
N VAL A 130 4.35 0.27 -5.13
CA VAL A 130 3.25 0.02 -4.20
C VAL A 130 3.10 -1.48 -3.97
N LEU A 131 2.94 -1.87 -2.69
CA LEU A 131 2.63 -3.24 -2.33
C LEU A 131 1.13 -3.43 -2.41
N THR A 132 0.68 -4.22 -3.36
CA THR A 132 -0.75 -4.42 -3.55
C THR A 132 -1.01 -5.68 -4.33
N TYR A 133 -2.17 -6.26 -4.13
CA TYR A 133 -2.66 -7.36 -4.96
C TYR A 133 -3.75 -6.88 -5.91
N ASP A 134 -3.94 -5.57 -5.98
CA ASP A 134 -4.99 -4.99 -6.80
C ASP A 134 -4.42 -4.61 -8.16
N ARG A 135 -4.98 -5.19 -9.21
CA ARG A 135 -4.49 -4.94 -10.57
C ARG A 135 -4.88 -3.56 -11.09
N HIS A 136 -5.78 -2.88 -10.41
CA HIS A 136 -6.17 -1.55 -10.85
C HIS A 136 -4.99 -0.59 -10.89
N TYR A 137 -3.98 -0.85 -10.06
CA TYR A 137 -2.82 0.04 -10.01
C TYR A 137 -1.99 0.01 -11.28
N ASP A 138 -2.16 -1.00 -12.12
CA ASP A 138 -1.44 -1.05 -13.39
C ASP A 138 -1.79 0.14 -14.28
N ALA A 139 -2.95 0.76 -14.06
CA ALA A 139 -3.39 1.91 -14.84
C ALA A 139 -2.76 3.22 -14.41
N PHE A 140 -2.05 3.25 -13.28
CA PHE A 140 -1.58 4.50 -12.68
C PHE A 140 -0.09 4.77 -12.89
N ASP A 141 0.57 4.06 -13.78
CA ASP A 141 1.97 4.30 -14.06
C ASP A 141 2.84 4.13 -12.81
N VAL A 142 2.57 3.08 -12.05
CA VAL A 142 3.34 2.73 -10.87
C VAL A 142 3.73 1.26 -10.96
N THR A 143 4.77 0.88 -10.21
CA THR A 143 5.22 -0.51 -10.16
C THR A 143 4.56 -1.21 -9.00
N THR A 144 3.85 -2.30 -9.29
CA THR A 144 3.17 -3.06 -8.24
C THR A 144 4.03 -4.21 -7.76
N LEU A 145 3.94 -4.48 -6.46
CA LEU A 145 4.67 -5.55 -5.79
C LEU A 145 3.69 -6.26 -4.85
N PRO A 146 3.93 -7.51 -4.49
CA PRO A 146 4.98 -8.37 -4.99
C PRO A 146 4.78 -8.65 -6.48
N TYR A 147 5.89 -8.88 -7.16
CA TYR A 147 5.80 -9.17 -8.58
C TYR A 147 4.93 -10.40 -8.80
N ARG A 148 4.05 -10.31 -9.77
CA ARG A 148 3.20 -11.44 -10.10
C ARG A 148 3.53 -11.92 -11.50
N ASN A 149 3.51 -13.25 -11.65
CA ASN A 149 3.70 -13.81 -12.96
C ASN A 149 2.63 -13.34 -13.90
N GLN A 150 3.02 -13.20 -15.15
CA GLN A 150 2.11 -12.76 -16.17
C GLN A 150 1.30 -13.90 -16.76
N ASP A 151 1.48 -15.09 -16.29
CA ASP A 151 0.83 -16.27 -16.82
C ASP A 151 -0.64 -16.22 -16.86
#